data_9d3f344d2805acad6aa8d05c08d0589a
#
_entry.id   9d3f344d2805acad6aa8d05c08d0589a
#
_cell.length_a   1.000
_cell.length_b   1.000
_cell.length_c   1.000
_cell.angle_alpha   90.00
_cell.angle_beta   90.00
_cell.angle_gamma   90.00
#
_symmetry.space_group_name_H-M   'P 1'
#
loop_
_entity.id
_entity.type
_entity.pdbx_description
1 polymer ?
#
loop_
_entity_poly.entity_id
_entity_poly.type
_entity_poly.pdbx_seq_one_letter_code
_entity_poly.pdbx_strand_id
1 'polypeptide(L)'
;NTLTKEYKKLIKYQNEKLNCVLNSQSFSPAKEKGYEKIVNDILENIKSLQLSPSVLEELVQKHYTENKKIISLEGNLLRLAMDQKIPRNEFIKFYIGNEINPNLKKFLDTNSIWKQFFAKNKDEFKNIRERLVEISHKLGMSVTDFKKLVSRVQKGEKESRIAKKEMVEANLRLVISIAKK
;
A
#
# COMPACT_ATOMS: atom_id res chain seq x y z
N ASN A 1 -12.86 -9.49 24.02
CA ASN A 1 -11.82 -8.83 24.86
C ASN A 1 -10.36 -9.20 24.53
N THR A 2 -10.07 -10.35 23.94
CA THR A 2 -8.70 -10.75 23.53
C THR A 2 -8.27 -10.00 22.29
N LEU A 3 -9.10 -9.95 21.24
CA LEU A 3 -8.88 -9.20 20.01
C LEU A 3 -8.58 -7.72 20.25
N THR A 4 -9.28 -7.08 21.19
CA THR A 4 -9.06 -5.65 21.49
C THR A 4 -7.67 -5.42 22.11
N LYS A 5 -7.19 -6.35 22.93
CA LYS A 5 -5.84 -6.26 23.53
C LYS A 5 -4.75 -6.48 22.48
N GLU A 6 -4.94 -7.46 21.59
CA GLU A 6 -4.02 -7.77 20.51
C GLU A 6 -3.97 -6.61 19.50
N TYR A 7 -5.11 -6.04 19.15
CA TYR A 7 -5.19 -4.86 18.28
C TYR A 7 -4.45 -3.63 18.86
N LYS A 8 -4.59 -3.37 20.16
CA LYS A 8 -3.84 -2.28 20.81
C LYS A 8 -2.32 -2.50 20.77
N LYS A 9 -1.87 -3.75 20.90
CA LYS A 9 -0.45 -4.09 20.75
C LYS A 9 0.00 -3.91 19.30
N LEU A 10 -0.82 -4.35 18.32
CA LEU A 10 -0.55 -4.19 16.90
C LEU A 10 -0.32 -2.71 16.53
N ILE A 11 -1.23 -1.82 16.97
CA ILE A 11 -1.10 -0.38 16.72
C ILE A 11 0.22 0.18 17.27
N LYS A 12 0.65 -0.25 18.46
CA LYS A 12 1.95 0.19 19.01
C LYS A 12 3.11 -0.22 18.10
N TYR A 13 3.16 -1.48 17.67
CA TYR A 13 4.20 -1.96 16.76
C TYR A 13 4.17 -1.25 15.40
N GLN A 14 2.97 -1.01 14.86
CA GLN A 14 2.80 -0.28 13.59
C GLN A 14 3.32 1.15 13.70
N ASN A 15 2.98 1.87 14.77
CA ASN A 15 3.47 3.23 15.02
C ASN A 15 5.00 3.25 15.21
N GLU A 16 5.56 2.30 15.94
CA GLU A 16 7.01 2.20 16.10
C GLU A 16 7.69 1.91 14.75
N LYS A 17 7.16 0.97 13.97
CA LYS A 17 7.69 0.63 12.64
C LYS A 17 7.62 1.83 11.69
N LEU A 18 6.50 2.56 11.68
CA LEU A 18 6.34 3.76 10.88
C LEU A 18 7.32 4.87 11.31
N ASN A 19 7.49 5.08 12.61
CA ASN A 19 8.46 6.04 13.14
C ASN A 19 9.90 5.67 12.76
N CYS A 20 10.27 4.39 12.78
CA CYS A 20 11.57 3.94 12.29
C CYS A 20 11.78 4.28 10.80
N VAL A 21 10.76 4.04 9.96
CA VAL A 21 10.82 4.40 8.53
C VAL A 21 10.94 5.91 8.34
N LEU A 22 10.16 6.71 9.09
CA LEU A 22 10.21 8.17 9.03
C LEU A 22 11.56 8.75 9.46
N ASN A 23 12.24 8.09 10.41
CA ASN A 23 13.55 8.50 10.92
C ASN A 23 14.73 7.80 10.19
N SER A 24 14.45 7.03 9.15
CA SER A 24 15.46 6.23 8.42
C SER A 24 16.25 5.27 9.35
N GLN A 25 15.59 4.75 10.37
CA GLN A 25 16.14 3.76 11.29
C GLN A 25 15.63 2.37 10.92
N SER A 26 16.46 1.35 11.16
CA SER A 26 16.06 -0.04 10.98
C SER A 26 15.16 -0.50 12.12
N PHE A 27 14.08 -1.21 11.81
CA PHE A 27 13.24 -1.83 12.82
C PHE A 27 13.95 -3.06 13.40
N SER A 28 13.95 -3.22 14.73
CA SER A 28 14.66 -4.31 15.39
C SER A 28 14.09 -5.68 14.98
N PRO A 29 14.95 -6.68 14.60
CA PRO A 29 14.48 -8.01 14.20
C PRO A 29 13.66 -8.74 15.28
N ALA A 30 13.95 -8.51 16.54
CA ALA A 30 13.18 -9.06 17.66
C ALA A 30 11.75 -8.51 17.70
N LYS A 31 11.59 -7.20 17.45
CA LYS A 31 10.28 -6.55 17.37
C LYS A 31 9.51 -6.98 16.10
N GLU A 32 10.21 -7.24 15.01
CA GLU A 32 9.60 -7.73 13.77
C GLU A 32 8.96 -9.10 13.94
N LYS A 33 9.66 -10.04 14.59
CA LYS A 33 9.08 -11.35 14.95
C LYS A 33 7.86 -11.21 15.88
N GLY A 34 7.92 -10.30 16.84
CA GLY A 34 6.79 -10.00 17.72
C GLY A 34 5.58 -9.44 16.98
N TYR A 35 5.83 -8.54 16.02
CA TYR A 35 4.80 -8.00 15.13
C TYR A 35 4.16 -9.08 14.26
N GLU A 36 4.95 -9.91 13.59
CA GLU A 36 4.45 -11.01 12.76
C GLU A 36 3.60 -12.00 13.54
N LYS A 37 4.01 -12.34 14.76
CA LYS A 37 3.22 -13.23 15.64
C LYS A 37 1.84 -12.64 15.92
N ILE A 38 1.77 -11.38 16.34
CA ILE A 38 0.49 -10.71 16.63
C ILE A 38 -0.38 -10.60 15.38
N VAL A 39 0.21 -10.31 14.22
CA VAL A 39 -0.51 -10.28 12.94
C VAL A 39 -1.12 -11.65 12.63
N ASN A 40 -0.38 -12.73 12.81
CA ASN A 40 -0.87 -14.08 12.57
C ASN A 40 -1.99 -14.46 13.54
N ASP A 41 -1.84 -14.17 14.84
CA ASP A 41 -2.87 -14.43 15.86
C ASP A 41 -4.18 -13.67 15.52
N ILE A 42 -4.09 -12.42 15.10
CA ILE A 42 -5.24 -11.62 14.66
C ILE A 42 -5.86 -12.19 13.38
N LEU A 43 -5.03 -12.61 12.40
CA LEU A 43 -5.51 -13.20 11.15
C LEU A 43 -6.28 -14.49 11.37
N GLU A 44 -5.83 -15.37 12.27
CA GLU A 44 -6.55 -16.58 12.65
C GLU A 44 -7.90 -16.25 13.27
N ASN A 45 -7.93 -15.29 14.19
CA ASN A 45 -9.16 -14.82 14.81
C ASN A 45 -10.15 -14.23 13.78
N ILE A 46 -9.67 -13.43 12.80
CA ILE A 46 -10.51 -12.83 11.75
C ILE A 46 -11.02 -13.91 10.79
N LYS A 47 -10.19 -14.89 10.42
CA LYS A 47 -10.63 -16.01 9.56
C LYS A 47 -11.78 -16.79 10.19
N SER A 48 -11.79 -16.95 11.53
CA SER A 48 -12.87 -17.63 12.24
C SER A 48 -14.20 -16.87 12.21
N LEU A 49 -14.17 -15.53 11.97
CA LEU A 49 -15.37 -14.68 11.97
C LEU A 49 -16.25 -14.81 10.72
N GLN A 50 -15.78 -15.47 9.66
CA GLN A 50 -16.51 -15.64 8.39
C GLN A 50 -17.22 -14.36 7.94
N LEU A 51 -16.42 -13.34 7.61
CA LEU A 51 -16.93 -12.04 7.17
C LEU A 51 -17.87 -12.18 5.96
N SER A 52 -18.97 -11.44 5.97
CA SER A 52 -19.89 -11.41 4.83
C SER A 52 -19.23 -10.82 3.57
N PRO A 53 -19.61 -11.29 2.37
CA PRO A 53 -19.06 -10.76 1.12
C PRO A 53 -19.22 -9.24 0.98
N SER A 54 -20.33 -8.67 1.44
CA SER A 54 -20.59 -7.23 1.37
C SER A 54 -19.59 -6.41 2.22
N VAL A 55 -19.26 -6.92 3.42
CA VAL A 55 -18.25 -6.27 4.29
C VAL A 55 -16.86 -6.35 3.65
N LEU A 56 -16.52 -7.49 3.02
CA LEU A 56 -15.25 -7.62 2.30
C LEU A 56 -15.16 -6.64 1.14
N GLU A 57 -16.21 -6.49 0.34
CA GLU A 57 -16.27 -5.53 -0.76
C GLU A 57 -16.11 -4.09 -0.26
N GLU A 58 -16.79 -3.72 0.83
CA GLU A 58 -16.65 -2.39 1.43
C GLU A 58 -15.22 -2.12 1.89
N LEU A 59 -14.57 -3.08 2.55
CA LEU A 59 -13.18 -2.95 2.99
C LEU A 59 -12.23 -2.78 1.80
N VAL A 60 -12.40 -3.58 0.75
CA VAL A 60 -11.60 -3.49 -0.48
C VAL A 60 -11.78 -2.13 -1.15
N GLN A 61 -13.01 -1.62 -1.25
CA GLN A 61 -13.27 -0.30 -1.81
C GLN A 61 -12.64 0.84 -1.00
N LYS A 62 -12.63 0.73 0.33
CA LYS A 62 -11.89 1.69 1.18
C LYS A 62 -10.40 1.69 0.87
N HIS A 63 -9.78 0.51 0.72
CA HIS A 63 -8.37 0.40 0.35
C HIS A 63 -8.09 0.99 -1.03
N TYR A 64 -8.94 0.74 -2.02
CA TYR A 64 -8.78 1.33 -3.35
C TYR A 64 -8.93 2.84 -3.35
N THR A 65 -9.82 3.38 -2.54
CA THR A 65 -9.99 4.83 -2.41
C THR A 65 -8.74 5.49 -1.86
N GLU A 66 -8.14 4.94 -0.81
CA GLU A 66 -6.88 5.47 -0.25
C GLU A 66 -5.71 5.28 -1.23
N ASN A 67 -5.64 4.13 -1.93
CA ASN A 67 -4.63 3.90 -2.96
C ASN A 67 -4.73 4.90 -4.11
N LYS A 68 -5.95 5.26 -4.54
CA LYS A 68 -6.18 6.25 -5.59
C LYS A 68 -5.66 7.63 -5.18
N LYS A 69 -5.81 8.02 -3.91
CA LYS A 69 -5.24 9.27 -3.37
C LYS A 69 -3.71 9.25 -3.44
N ILE A 70 -3.08 8.16 -3.03
CA ILE A 70 -1.62 7.99 -3.09
C ILE A 70 -1.13 8.10 -4.54
N ILE A 71 -1.74 7.36 -5.46
CA ILE A 71 -1.37 7.38 -6.89
C ILE A 71 -1.52 8.78 -7.48
N SER A 72 -2.57 9.52 -7.10
CA SER A 72 -2.78 10.90 -7.56
C SER A 72 -1.67 11.84 -7.08
N LEU A 73 -1.27 11.74 -5.81
CA LEU A 73 -0.18 12.55 -5.26
C LEU A 73 1.16 12.24 -5.91
N GLU A 74 1.46 10.95 -6.11
CA GLU A 74 2.69 10.52 -6.80
C GLU A 74 2.68 10.88 -8.29
N GLY A 75 1.52 10.80 -8.93
CA GLY A 75 1.36 11.22 -10.32
C GLY A 75 1.62 12.71 -10.51
N ASN A 76 1.20 13.54 -9.56
CA ASN A 76 1.51 14.97 -9.58
C ASN A 76 3.02 15.20 -9.41
N LEU A 77 3.66 14.48 -8.48
CA LEU A 77 5.11 14.59 -8.28
C LEU A 77 5.91 14.15 -9.52
N LEU A 78 5.48 13.06 -10.16
CA LEU A 78 6.07 12.59 -11.41
C LEU A 78 5.91 13.62 -12.55
N ARG A 79 4.76 14.27 -12.66
CA ARG A 79 4.55 15.34 -13.66
C ARG A 79 5.51 16.49 -13.44
N LEU A 80 5.64 16.98 -12.21
CA LEU A 80 6.59 18.03 -11.87
C LEU A 80 8.04 17.66 -12.23
N ALA A 81 8.42 16.39 -12.03
CA ALA A 81 9.74 15.88 -12.40
C ALA A 81 9.92 15.85 -13.93
N MET A 82 8.91 15.39 -14.66
CA MET A 82 8.97 15.36 -16.14
C MET A 82 9.03 16.75 -16.76
N ASP A 83 8.35 17.74 -16.18
CA ASP A 83 8.39 19.15 -16.62
C ASP A 83 9.82 19.75 -16.48
N GLN A 84 10.62 19.20 -15.56
CA GLN A 84 12.04 19.55 -15.41
C GLN A 84 12.98 18.62 -16.20
N LYS A 85 12.46 17.88 -17.20
CA LYS A 85 13.23 16.98 -18.07
C LYS A 85 13.87 15.77 -17.35
N ILE A 86 13.34 15.38 -16.18
CA ILE A 86 13.78 14.16 -15.51
C ILE A 86 13.08 12.97 -16.16
N PRO A 87 13.81 11.97 -16.69
CA PRO A 87 13.20 10.79 -17.30
C PRO A 87 12.35 10.00 -16.28
N ARG A 88 11.17 9.57 -16.69
CA ARG A 88 10.25 8.77 -15.83
C ARG A 88 10.92 7.58 -15.16
N ASN A 89 11.75 6.84 -15.92
CA ASN A 89 12.40 5.64 -15.42
C ASN A 89 13.44 5.96 -14.33
N GLU A 90 14.13 7.08 -14.45
CA GLU A 90 15.09 7.56 -13.46
C GLU A 90 14.36 8.02 -12.20
N PHE A 91 13.28 8.78 -12.34
CA PHE A 91 12.44 9.18 -11.22
C PHE A 91 11.88 7.98 -10.44
N ILE A 92 11.32 6.99 -11.13
CA ILE A 92 10.74 5.81 -10.51
C ILE A 92 11.80 5.01 -9.75
N LYS A 93 12.96 4.75 -10.34
CA LYS A 93 14.06 4.02 -9.67
C LYS A 93 14.50 4.69 -8.37
N PHE A 94 14.48 6.00 -8.36
CA PHE A 94 14.90 6.79 -7.22
C PHE A 94 13.79 6.91 -6.15
N TYR A 95 12.55 7.06 -6.57
CA TYR A 95 11.41 7.35 -5.71
C TYR A 95 10.89 6.10 -4.97
N ILE A 96 10.88 4.93 -5.62
CA ILE A 96 10.39 3.69 -5.03
C ILE A 96 11.25 3.31 -3.80
N GLY A 97 10.59 3.16 -2.66
CA GLY A 97 11.21 2.85 -1.38
C GLY A 97 11.68 4.06 -0.59
N ASN A 98 11.67 5.26 -1.20
CA ASN A 98 12.06 6.52 -0.56
C ASN A 98 10.92 7.53 -0.42
N GLU A 99 9.68 7.11 -0.61
CA GLU A 99 8.49 7.98 -0.68
C GLU A 99 8.34 8.87 0.55
N ILE A 100 8.74 8.36 1.72
CA ILE A 100 8.61 9.05 3.02
C ILE A 100 9.98 9.41 3.62
N ASN A 101 11.08 9.07 2.95
CA ASN A 101 12.42 9.24 3.49
C ASN A 101 12.76 10.74 3.68
N PRO A 102 13.09 11.20 4.91
CA PRO A 102 13.47 12.58 5.16
C PRO A 102 14.81 12.97 4.51
N ASN A 103 15.68 11.98 4.27
CA ASN A 103 17.00 12.17 3.68
C ASN A 103 17.01 12.12 2.15
N LEU A 104 15.84 12.07 1.52
CA LEU A 104 15.69 12.03 0.07
C LEU A 104 16.55 13.11 -0.63
N LYS A 105 16.60 14.29 -0.04
CA LYS A 105 17.37 15.44 -0.53
C LYS A 105 18.87 15.16 -0.62
N LYS A 106 19.43 14.38 0.31
CA LYS A 106 20.87 14.06 0.32
C LYS A 106 21.29 13.14 -0.83
N PHE A 107 20.41 12.24 -1.26
CA PHE A 107 20.67 11.36 -2.39
C PHE A 107 20.60 12.09 -3.74
N LEU A 108 19.91 13.23 -3.79
CA LEU A 108 19.65 13.99 -5.00
C LEU A 108 20.66 15.07 -5.26
N ASP A 109 21.50 15.38 -4.29
CA ASP A 109 22.56 16.38 -4.44
C ASP A 109 23.67 15.99 -5.43
N THR A 110 23.63 14.77 -5.95
CA THR A 110 24.62 14.23 -6.89
C THR A 110 24.42 14.72 -8.34
N ASN A 111 23.21 15.18 -8.70
CA ASN A 111 22.90 15.56 -10.10
C ASN A 111 22.34 16.98 -10.18
N SER A 112 22.87 17.81 -11.06
CA SER A 112 22.49 19.24 -11.19
C SER A 112 21.01 19.43 -11.54
N ILE A 113 20.41 18.52 -12.34
CA ILE A 113 19.00 18.58 -12.76
C ILE A 113 18.09 18.36 -11.54
N TRP A 114 18.44 17.42 -10.67
CA TRP A 114 17.71 17.16 -9.44
C TRP A 114 17.79 18.31 -8.44
N LYS A 115 18.95 18.99 -8.35
CA LYS A 115 19.10 20.20 -7.53
C LYS A 115 18.16 21.31 -7.99
N GLN A 116 18.07 21.54 -9.29
CA GLN A 116 17.16 22.53 -9.88
C GLN A 116 15.70 22.15 -9.64
N PHE A 117 15.34 20.87 -9.80
CA PHE A 117 14.01 20.37 -9.53
C PHE A 117 13.56 20.65 -8.08
N PHE A 118 14.42 20.33 -7.10
CA PHE A 118 14.11 20.59 -5.69
C PHE A 118 14.08 22.09 -5.35
N ALA A 119 14.97 22.87 -5.90
CA ALA A 119 14.98 24.31 -5.66
C ALA A 119 13.69 24.98 -6.15
N LYS A 120 13.19 24.55 -7.32
CA LYS A 120 12.01 25.14 -7.96
C LYS A 120 10.69 24.65 -7.35
N ASN A 121 10.61 23.37 -6.96
CA ASN A 121 9.36 22.74 -6.52
C ASN A 121 9.38 22.35 -5.03
N LYS A 122 10.16 23.04 -4.21
CA LYS A 122 10.38 22.72 -2.79
C LYS A 122 9.07 22.64 -1.99
N ASP A 123 8.19 23.61 -2.18
CA ASP A 123 6.96 23.72 -1.38
C ASP A 123 5.92 22.68 -1.81
N GLU A 124 5.79 22.42 -3.12
CA GLU A 124 4.90 21.37 -3.62
C GLU A 124 5.38 19.98 -3.20
N PHE A 125 6.69 19.73 -3.30
CA PHE A 125 7.29 18.48 -2.84
C PHE A 125 7.06 18.27 -1.34
N LYS A 126 7.24 19.31 -0.53
CA LYS A 126 6.99 19.25 0.91
C LYS A 126 5.52 18.95 1.20
N ASN A 127 4.59 19.65 0.54
CA ASN A 127 3.16 19.45 0.71
C ASN A 127 2.73 18.02 0.34
N ILE A 128 3.19 17.50 -0.81
CA ILE A 128 2.89 16.13 -1.24
C ILE A 128 3.43 15.12 -0.22
N ARG A 129 4.66 15.33 0.26
CA ARG A 129 5.26 14.47 1.27
C ARG A 129 4.49 14.48 2.59
N GLU A 130 4.10 15.64 3.08
CA GLU A 130 3.30 15.78 4.29
C GLU A 130 1.98 15.03 4.18
N ARG A 131 1.29 15.15 3.05
CA ARG A 131 0.05 14.39 2.77
C ARG A 131 0.29 12.88 2.72
N LEU A 132 1.40 12.42 2.14
CA LEU A 132 1.75 11.00 2.12
C LEU A 132 2.06 10.48 3.54
N VAL A 133 2.71 11.29 4.37
CA VAL A 133 2.96 10.97 5.78
C VAL A 133 1.65 10.89 6.56
N GLU A 134 0.72 11.82 6.37
CA GLU A 134 -0.62 11.78 6.99
C GLU A 134 -1.39 10.52 6.60
N ILE A 135 -1.38 10.16 5.31
CA ILE A 135 -2.00 8.93 4.84
C ILE A 135 -1.34 7.71 5.48
N SER A 136 0.00 7.68 5.58
CA SER A 136 0.73 6.59 6.22
C SER A 136 0.40 6.46 7.71
N HIS A 137 0.25 7.56 8.43
CA HIS A 137 -0.21 7.56 9.82
C HIS A 137 -1.64 7.04 9.94
N LYS A 138 -2.54 7.46 9.05
CA LYS A 138 -3.93 6.98 9.01
C LYS A 138 -4.03 5.48 8.72
N LEU A 139 -3.17 4.97 7.83
CA LEU A 139 -3.13 3.55 7.45
C LEU A 139 -2.33 2.69 8.46
N GLY A 140 -1.50 3.30 9.30
CA GLY A 140 -0.62 2.62 10.25
C GLY A 140 0.52 1.84 9.59
N MET A 141 0.84 2.12 8.32
CA MET A 141 1.91 1.45 7.58
C MET A 141 2.55 2.36 6.53
N SER A 142 3.73 1.95 6.02
CA SER A 142 4.40 2.69 4.96
C SER A 142 3.62 2.63 3.64
N VAL A 143 3.78 3.66 2.78
CA VAL A 143 3.18 3.70 1.44
C VAL A 143 3.57 2.48 0.61
N THR A 144 4.84 2.07 0.69
CA THR A 144 5.38 0.90 -0.02
C THR A 144 4.68 -0.39 0.40
N ASP A 145 4.51 -0.60 1.72
CA ASP A 145 3.86 -1.81 2.23
C ASP A 145 2.37 -1.81 1.91
N PHE A 146 1.72 -0.64 1.96
CA PHE A 146 0.33 -0.49 1.55
C PHE A 146 0.12 -0.84 0.07
N LYS A 147 1.00 -0.39 -0.83
CA LYS A 147 0.95 -0.77 -2.25
C LYS A 147 1.10 -2.27 -2.47
N LYS A 148 2.02 -2.92 -1.73
CA LYS A 148 2.16 -4.39 -1.77
C LYS A 148 0.88 -5.08 -1.32
N LEU A 149 0.23 -4.58 -0.27
CA LEU A 149 -1.04 -5.09 0.22
C LEU A 149 -2.13 -4.96 -0.85
N VAL A 150 -2.29 -3.77 -1.44
CA VAL A 150 -3.28 -3.52 -2.52
C VAL A 150 -3.02 -4.44 -3.71
N SER A 151 -1.77 -4.64 -4.11
CA SER A 151 -1.40 -5.57 -5.20
C SER A 151 -1.81 -7.02 -4.90
N ARG A 152 -1.65 -7.47 -3.64
CA ARG A 152 -2.11 -8.80 -3.21
C ARG A 152 -3.64 -8.92 -3.28
N VAL A 153 -4.36 -7.89 -2.84
CA VAL A 153 -5.83 -7.85 -2.92
C VAL A 153 -6.29 -7.92 -4.37
N GLN A 154 -5.70 -7.13 -5.26
CA GLN A 154 -6.01 -7.15 -6.70
C GLN A 154 -5.77 -8.51 -7.34
N LYS A 155 -4.66 -9.17 -6.95
CA LYS A 155 -4.37 -10.53 -7.42
C LYS A 155 -5.46 -11.52 -6.97
N GLY A 156 -5.82 -11.50 -5.68
CA GLY A 156 -6.87 -12.36 -5.13
C GLY A 156 -8.25 -12.11 -5.77
N GLU A 157 -8.63 -10.85 -6.01
CA GLU A 157 -9.88 -10.53 -6.71
C GLU A 157 -9.87 -11.04 -8.15
N LYS A 158 -8.74 -10.90 -8.85
CA LYS A 158 -8.60 -11.43 -10.22
C LYS A 158 -8.76 -12.95 -10.25
N GLU A 159 -8.11 -13.65 -9.33
CA GLU A 159 -8.20 -15.11 -9.21
C GLU A 159 -9.64 -15.54 -8.87
N SER A 160 -10.28 -14.89 -7.91
CA SER A 160 -11.69 -15.14 -7.54
C SER A 160 -12.64 -14.91 -8.72
N ARG A 161 -12.43 -13.84 -9.50
CA ARG A 161 -13.25 -13.54 -10.68
C ARG A 161 -13.09 -14.59 -11.78
N ILE A 162 -11.87 -15.09 -11.99
CA ILE A 162 -11.59 -16.15 -12.96
C ILE A 162 -12.31 -17.43 -12.52
N ALA A 163 -12.14 -17.85 -11.26
CA ALA A 163 -12.78 -19.05 -10.74
C ALA A 163 -14.31 -18.97 -10.80
N LYS A 164 -14.91 -17.81 -10.45
CA LYS A 164 -16.36 -17.58 -10.60
C LYS A 164 -16.81 -17.72 -12.06
N LYS A 165 -16.04 -17.17 -13.01
CA LYS A 165 -16.35 -17.28 -14.43
C LYS A 165 -16.30 -18.74 -14.90
N GLU A 166 -15.27 -19.48 -14.55
CA GLU A 166 -15.14 -20.91 -14.90
C GLU A 166 -16.27 -21.74 -14.33
N MET A 167 -16.68 -21.46 -13.07
CA MET A 167 -17.82 -22.14 -12.44
C MET A 167 -19.14 -21.86 -13.18
N VAL A 168 -19.37 -20.61 -13.58
CA VAL A 168 -20.57 -20.24 -14.35
C VAL A 168 -20.56 -20.91 -15.73
N GLU A 169 -19.43 -20.94 -16.42
CA GLU A 169 -19.28 -21.60 -17.72
C GLU A 169 -19.53 -23.12 -17.61
N ALA A 170 -19.00 -23.77 -16.57
CA ALA A 170 -19.23 -25.19 -16.32
C ALA A 170 -20.71 -25.48 -16.06
N ASN A 171 -21.38 -24.67 -15.24
CA ASN A 171 -22.81 -24.79 -14.97
C ASN A 171 -23.65 -24.58 -16.23
N LEU A 172 -23.33 -23.59 -17.06
CA LEU A 172 -24.01 -23.37 -18.32
C LEU A 172 -23.87 -24.56 -19.29
N ARG A 173 -22.68 -25.15 -19.38
CA ARG A 173 -22.46 -26.36 -20.20
C ARG A 173 -23.30 -27.54 -19.69
N LEU A 174 -23.41 -27.71 -18.38
CA LEU A 174 -24.24 -28.73 -17.75
C LEU A 174 -25.72 -28.54 -18.11
N VAL A 175 -26.25 -27.31 -17.96
CA VAL A 175 -27.64 -26.97 -18.27
C VAL A 175 -27.94 -27.24 -19.76
N ILE A 176 -27.04 -26.84 -20.68
CA ILE A 176 -27.20 -27.12 -22.12
C ILE A 176 -27.20 -28.64 -22.39
N SER A 177 -26.34 -29.40 -21.71
CA SER A 177 -26.30 -30.87 -21.88
C SER A 177 -27.59 -31.54 -21.44
N ILE A 178 -28.20 -31.05 -20.33
CA ILE A 178 -29.49 -31.56 -19.85
C ILE A 178 -30.64 -31.16 -20.77
N ALA A 179 -30.65 -29.94 -21.28
CA ALA A 179 -31.70 -29.44 -22.17
C ALA A 179 -31.70 -30.08 -23.58
N LYS A 180 -30.59 -30.71 -23.97
CA LYS A 180 -30.49 -31.44 -25.27
C LYS A 180 -30.94 -32.90 -25.21
N LYS A 181 -31.23 -33.42 -24.01
CA LYS A 181 -31.84 -34.74 -23.83
C LYS A 181 -33.35 -34.64 -23.82
#